data_a6226065d1b141f4e23ca8fe8f4d14c0
#
_entry.id   a6226065d1b141f4e23ca8fe8f4d14c0
#
_cell.length_a   1.000
_cell.length_b   1.000
_cell.length_c   1.000
_cell.angle_alpha   90.00
_cell.angle_beta   90.00
_cell.angle_gamma   90.00
#
_symmetry.space_group_name_H-M   'P 1'
#
loop_
_entity.id
_entity.type
_entity.pdbx_description
1 polymer ?
#
loop_
_entity_poly.entity_id
_entity_poly.type
_entity_poly.pdbx_seq_one_letter_code
_entity_poly.pdbx_strand_id
1 'polypeptide(L)'
;GNHYYDCFLMGVGTNTLGYANDEVDEAVMKVVKDGNLTTFNCPEEVYLAERMIELNPWASGVRYTRGGGEANAVCVRIARAFSGKDKVAICGYHGWHDWYVSVNLGESDALAGHLLPGIPTDGVPRGLRGTSIPFHYNNFDELFDIVNKNPDLAAIKMEVCRNFGPEDNFLQKVRNLATERGIVLIFDECTSGFRETFGGLYLKYGVEPDMAIFSKTLGNGYGICAVV
;
A
#
# COMPACT_ATOMS: atom_id res chain seq x y z
N GLY A 1 -6.62 -34.45 -13.38
CA GLY A 1 -7.57 -33.78 -12.53
C GLY A 1 -8.76 -33.24 -13.32
N ASN A 2 -9.78 -32.79 -12.64
CA ASN A 2 -10.94 -32.14 -13.26
C ASN A 2 -10.57 -30.70 -13.65
N HIS A 3 -11.17 -30.20 -14.73
CA HIS A 3 -11.06 -28.81 -15.14
C HIS A 3 -12.22 -28.00 -14.58
N TYR A 4 -11.91 -26.78 -14.09
CA TYR A 4 -12.90 -25.85 -13.55
C TYR A 4 -12.64 -24.46 -14.14
N TYR A 5 -13.70 -23.68 -14.34
CA TYR A 5 -13.58 -22.25 -14.60
C TYR A 5 -13.44 -21.52 -13.26
N ASP A 6 -12.36 -20.76 -13.09
CA ASP A 6 -12.20 -19.90 -11.92
C ASP A 6 -12.99 -18.58 -12.13
N CYS A 7 -14.13 -18.49 -11.47
CA CYS A 7 -14.97 -17.28 -11.44
C CYS A 7 -14.80 -16.48 -10.14
N PHE A 8 -13.70 -16.71 -9.42
CA PHE A 8 -13.45 -16.06 -8.13
C PHE A 8 -12.48 -14.88 -8.28
N LEU A 9 -11.57 -14.66 -7.35
CA LEU A 9 -10.77 -13.43 -7.24
C LEU A 9 -9.39 -13.49 -7.89
N MET A 10 -9.12 -14.40 -8.82
CA MET A 10 -7.84 -14.50 -9.54
C MET A 10 -6.61 -14.38 -8.61
N GLY A 11 -6.54 -15.22 -7.56
CA GLY A 11 -5.47 -15.14 -6.56
C GLY A 11 -5.53 -13.84 -5.74
N VAL A 12 -6.74 -13.44 -5.31
CA VAL A 12 -7.01 -12.17 -4.59
C VAL A 12 -6.55 -10.94 -5.40
N GLY A 13 -6.87 -10.98 -6.70
CA GLY A 13 -6.58 -9.89 -7.64
C GLY A 13 -5.11 -9.78 -8.06
N THR A 14 -4.32 -10.84 -7.95
CA THR A 14 -2.91 -10.82 -8.38
C THR A 14 -2.75 -11.15 -9.87
N ASN A 15 -3.47 -12.15 -10.38
CA ASN A 15 -3.28 -12.69 -11.74
C ASN A 15 -4.14 -11.95 -12.76
N THR A 16 -3.89 -10.67 -12.98
CA THR A 16 -4.70 -9.80 -13.85
C THR A 16 -4.60 -10.20 -15.33
N LEU A 17 -3.46 -10.75 -15.75
CA LEU A 17 -3.26 -11.29 -17.11
C LEU A 17 -3.73 -12.75 -17.25
N GLY A 18 -4.26 -13.33 -16.18
CA GLY A 18 -4.61 -14.75 -16.10
C GLY A 18 -3.54 -15.60 -15.42
N TYR A 19 -3.94 -16.84 -15.05
CA TYR A 19 -2.99 -17.83 -14.52
C TYR A 19 -2.10 -18.37 -15.65
N ALA A 20 -0.85 -18.74 -15.30
CA ALA A 20 0.09 -19.36 -16.24
C ALA A 20 0.23 -18.54 -17.54
N ASN A 21 0.48 -17.24 -17.41
CA ASN A 21 0.72 -16.37 -18.56
C ASN A 21 2.11 -16.65 -19.12
N ASP A 22 2.16 -17.15 -20.35
CA ASP A 22 3.41 -17.62 -20.99
C ASP A 22 4.48 -16.53 -21.04
N GLU A 23 4.12 -15.29 -21.39
CA GLU A 23 5.09 -14.19 -21.49
C GLU A 23 5.76 -13.88 -20.14
N VAL A 24 4.96 -13.88 -19.05
CA VAL A 24 5.46 -13.64 -17.69
C VAL A 24 6.32 -14.83 -17.23
N ASP A 25 5.83 -16.05 -17.42
CA ASP A 25 6.51 -17.26 -16.95
C ASP A 25 7.82 -17.49 -17.70
N GLU A 26 7.87 -17.27 -19.01
CA GLU A 26 9.10 -17.37 -19.81
C GLU A 26 10.16 -16.35 -19.39
N ALA A 27 9.74 -15.09 -19.12
CA ALA A 27 10.64 -14.05 -18.61
C ALA A 27 11.23 -14.42 -17.25
N VAL A 28 10.40 -14.92 -16.33
CA VAL A 28 10.85 -15.39 -15.00
C VAL A 28 11.78 -16.58 -15.13
N MET A 29 11.43 -17.57 -15.95
CA MET A 29 12.25 -18.77 -16.19
C MET A 29 13.64 -18.43 -16.76
N LYS A 30 13.72 -17.43 -17.61
CA LYS A 30 15.00 -16.94 -18.13
C LYS A 30 15.88 -16.42 -17.00
N VAL A 31 15.36 -15.53 -16.16
CA VAL A 31 16.12 -14.96 -15.02
C VAL A 31 16.52 -16.03 -14.01
N VAL A 32 15.64 -17.01 -13.75
CA VAL A 32 15.97 -18.15 -12.86
C VAL A 32 17.16 -18.95 -13.41
N LYS A 33 17.24 -19.17 -14.74
CA LYS A 33 18.37 -19.88 -15.37
C LYS A 33 19.67 -19.06 -15.36
N ASP A 34 19.56 -17.74 -15.45
CA ASP A 34 20.70 -16.81 -15.43
C ASP A 34 21.23 -16.56 -14.01
N GLY A 35 20.43 -16.86 -12.96
CA GLY A 35 20.75 -16.68 -11.55
C GLY A 35 19.97 -15.50 -10.94
N ASN A 36 18.94 -15.82 -10.16
CA ASN A 36 17.93 -14.86 -9.67
C ASN A 36 18.24 -14.26 -8.32
N LEU A 37 19.25 -14.35 -7.67
CA LEU A 37 19.60 -13.70 -6.39
C LEU A 37 21.10 -13.53 -6.31
N THR A 38 21.57 -12.36 -6.66
CA THR A 38 22.99 -12.03 -6.66
C THR A 38 23.32 -11.01 -5.58
N THR A 39 24.61 -10.85 -5.29
CA THR A 39 25.09 -9.82 -4.34
C THR A 39 24.88 -8.40 -4.89
N PHE A 40 24.91 -8.23 -6.21
CA PHE A 40 24.68 -6.98 -6.89
C PHE A 40 23.23 -6.93 -7.43
N ASN A 41 22.73 -5.71 -7.65
CA ASN A 41 21.43 -5.51 -8.29
C ASN A 41 21.43 -6.13 -9.67
N CYS A 42 20.36 -6.83 -10.02
CA CYS A 42 20.16 -7.31 -11.38
C CYS A 42 19.63 -6.18 -12.28
N PRO A 43 19.82 -6.27 -13.61
CA PRO A 43 19.33 -5.26 -14.53
C PRO A 43 17.83 -5.02 -14.44
N GLU A 44 17.06 -6.06 -14.19
CA GLU A 44 15.60 -6.00 -14.10
C GLU A 44 15.12 -5.11 -12.93
N GLU A 45 15.83 -5.08 -11.81
CA GLU A 45 15.54 -4.16 -10.72
C GLU A 45 15.69 -2.70 -11.15
N VAL A 46 16.75 -2.40 -11.92
CA VAL A 46 17.01 -1.05 -12.43
C VAL A 46 15.95 -0.66 -13.46
N TYR A 47 15.70 -1.51 -14.45
CA TYR A 47 14.71 -1.22 -15.50
C TYR A 47 13.30 -1.03 -14.94
N LEU A 48 12.91 -1.85 -13.97
CA LEU A 48 11.62 -1.67 -13.30
C LEU A 48 11.60 -0.36 -12.49
N ALA A 49 12.69 -0.01 -11.79
CA ALA A 49 12.75 1.24 -11.05
C ALA A 49 12.62 2.47 -11.97
N GLU A 50 13.35 2.48 -13.09
CA GLU A 50 13.23 3.53 -14.10
C GLU A 50 11.79 3.65 -14.61
N ARG A 51 11.17 2.51 -14.95
CA ARG A 51 9.78 2.49 -15.40
C ARG A 51 8.79 2.97 -14.35
N MET A 52 8.98 2.60 -13.09
CA MET A 52 8.14 3.06 -11.99
C MET A 52 8.27 4.56 -11.77
N ILE A 53 9.47 5.13 -11.90
CA ILE A 53 9.70 6.58 -11.79
C ILE A 53 9.10 7.33 -13.00
N GLU A 54 9.21 6.79 -14.22
CA GLU A 54 8.53 7.37 -15.39
C GLU A 54 7.01 7.49 -15.19
N LEU A 55 6.39 6.50 -14.56
CA LEU A 55 4.97 6.47 -14.27
C LEU A 55 4.58 7.33 -13.07
N ASN A 56 5.54 7.65 -12.21
CA ASN A 56 5.37 8.44 -10.98
C ASN A 56 6.42 9.55 -10.92
N PRO A 57 6.33 10.60 -11.77
CA PRO A 57 7.41 11.60 -11.94
C PRO A 57 7.74 12.42 -10.68
N TRP A 58 6.86 12.40 -9.68
CA TRP A 58 7.07 13.00 -8.36
C TRP A 58 8.04 12.19 -7.49
N ALA A 59 8.26 10.91 -7.81
CA ALA A 59 9.13 10.02 -7.05
C ALA A 59 10.58 10.10 -7.53
N SER A 60 11.52 9.85 -6.61
CA SER A 60 12.96 9.87 -6.89
C SER A 60 13.66 8.54 -6.64
N GLY A 61 12.93 7.52 -6.21
CA GLY A 61 13.50 6.21 -5.92
C GLY A 61 12.44 5.13 -5.74
N VAL A 62 12.90 3.89 -5.80
CA VAL A 62 12.05 2.70 -5.62
C VAL A 62 12.70 1.75 -4.62
N ARG A 63 11.89 1.17 -3.73
CA ARG A 63 12.29 0.08 -2.85
C ARG A 63 11.41 -1.12 -3.10
N TYR A 64 12.03 -2.28 -3.38
CA TYR A 64 11.30 -3.52 -3.58
C TYR A 64 11.13 -4.32 -2.30
N THR A 65 10.00 -5.01 -2.23
CA THR A 65 9.68 -6.03 -1.24
C THR A 65 8.94 -7.19 -1.91
N ARG A 66 8.66 -8.27 -1.18
CA ARG A 66 7.98 -9.43 -1.74
C ARG A 66 6.48 -9.46 -1.46
N GLY A 67 6.04 -8.83 -0.39
CA GLY A 67 4.66 -8.84 0.04
C GLY A 67 4.13 -7.45 0.36
N GLY A 68 2.82 -7.21 0.10
CA GLY A 68 2.17 -5.93 0.38
C GLY A 68 2.27 -5.51 1.85
N GLY A 69 2.14 -6.45 2.79
CA GLY A 69 2.31 -6.15 4.22
C GLY A 69 3.72 -5.65 4.56
N GLU A 70 4.75 -6.26 3.95
CA GLU A 70 6.14 -5.83 4.09
C GLU A 70 6.35 -4.42 3.50
N ALA A 71 5.86 -4.18 2.28
CA ALA A 71 5.92 -2.86 1.64
C ALA A 71 5.26 -1.78 2.51
N ASN A 72 4.09 -2.10 3.07
CA ASN A 72 3.37 -1.23 3.98
C ASN A 72 4.19 -0.91 5.25
N ALA A 73 4.85 -1.89 5.85
CA ALA A 73 5.73 -1.69 6.99
C ALA A 73 6.95 -0.84 6.65
N VAL A 74 7.54 -1.03 5.46
CA VAL A 74 8.66 -0.22 4.95
C VAL A 74 8.25 1.24 4.80
N CYS A 75 7.10 1.53 4.17
CA CYS A 75 6.60 2.90 4.03
C CYS A 75 6.40 3.60 5.37
N VAL A 76 5.76 2.93 6.32
CA VAL A 76 5.54 3.49 7.67
C VAL A 76 6.87 3.77 8.36
N ARG A 77 7.85 2.87 8.23
CA ARG A 77 9.19 3.07 8.78
C ARG A 77 9.90 4.27 8.14
N ILE A 78 9.80 4.43 6.83
CA ILE A 78 10.38 5.58 6.12
C ILE A 78 9.74 6.87 6.59
N ALA A 79 8.40 6.94 6.67
CA ALA A 79 7.69 8.12 7.13
C ALA A 79 8.05 8.51 8.57
N ARG A 80 8.15 7.53 9.47
CA ARG A 80 8.60 7.75 10.85
C ARG A 80 10.04 8.26 10.91
N ALA A 81 10.95 7.66 10.14
CA ALA A 81 12.34 8.08 10.10
C ALA A 81 12.51 9.49 9.54
N PHE A 82 11.75 9.84 8.50
CA PHE A 82 11.77 11.16 7.87
C PHE A 82 11.21 12.24 8.79
N SER A 83 10.10 11.98 9.45
CA SER A 83 9.40 12.97 10.27
C SER A 83 9.90 13.06 11.72
N GLY A 84 10.57 12.02 12.23
CA GLY A 84 10.91 11.88 13.65
C GLY A 84 9.69 11.66 14.55
N LYS A 85 8.56 11.23 13.99
CA LYS A 85 7.28 11.04 14.66
C LYS A 85 6.85 9.57 14.60
N ASP A 86 5.93 9.13 15.47
CA ASP A 86 5.59 7.73 15.64
C ASP A 86 4.20 7.32 15.13
N LYS A 87 3.21 8.21 15.20
CA LYS A 87 1.81 7.85 14.91
C LYS A 87 1.49 7.88 13.42
N VAL A 88 0.55 7.03 13.01
CA VAL A 88 0.05 6.94 11.63
C VAL A 88 -1.47 6.93 11.65
N ALA A 89 -2.11 7.82 10.90
CA ALA A 89 -3.54 7.72 10.60
C ALA A 89 -3.73 6.76 9.44
N ILE A 90 -4.68 5.81 9.55
CA ILE A 90 -4.88 4.76 8.56
C ILE A 90 -6.32 4.69 8.06
N CYS A 91 -6.49 4.42 6.77
CA CYS A 91 -7.80 4.12 6.18
C CYS A 91 -7.66 3.01 5.11
N GLY A 92 -8.32 1.88 5.33
CA GLY A 92 -8.26 0.72 4.45
C GLY A 92 -7.48 -0.45 5.03
N TYR A 93 -7.19 -1.43 4.19
CA TYR A 93 -6.45 -2.64 4.57
C TYR A 93 -4.99 -2.55 4.15
N HIS A 94 -4.08 -2.75 5.10
CA HIS A 94 -2.65 -2.59 4.86
C HIS A 94 -1.82 -3.80 5.31
N GLY A 95 -2.36 -5.00 5.20
CA GLY A 95 -1.70 -6.22 5.59
C GLY A 95 -1.99 -6.62 7.04
N TRP A 96 -1.12 -7.46 7.60
CA TRP A 96 -1.33 -8.10 8.91
C TRP A 96 -0.12 -7.91 9.85
N HIS A 97 0.79 -7.00 9.54
CA HIS A 97 1.95 -6.69 10.38
C HIS A 97 1.54 -5.98 11.67
N ASP A 98 2.33 -6.13 12.70
CA ASP A 98 2.05 -5.64 14.06
C ASP A 98 1.63 -4.17 14.11
N TRP A 99 2.30 -3.30 13.33
CA TRP A 99 2.00 -1.88 13.28
C TRP A 99 0.55 -1.59 12.85
N TYR A 100 -0.03 -2.43 11.98
CA TYR A 100 -1.40 -2.30 11.49
C TYR A 100 -2.39 -2.97 12.46
N VAL A 101 -2.12 -4.22 12.84
CA VAL A 101 -2.99 -4.99 13.76
C VAL A 101 -3.06 -4.34 15.14
N SER A 102 -2.05 -3.56 15.53
CA SER A 102 -2.01 -2.81 16.79
C SER A 102 -3.18 -1.83 16.98
N VAL A 103 -3.88 -1.44 15.92
CA VAL A 103 -5.13 -0.66 16.00
C VAL A 103 -6.13 -1.33 16.92
N ASN A 104 -6.30 -2.65 16.83
CA ASN A 104 -7.22 -3.43 17.67
C ASN A 104 -6.74 -3.60 19.13
N LEU A 105 -5.53 -3.14 19.49
CA LEU A 105 -5.12 -3.06 20.91
C LEU A 105 -5.85 -1.97 21.68
N GLY A 106 -6.39 -0.97 21.00
CA GLY A 106 -7.22 0.09 21.60
C GLY A 106 -8.66 -0.39 21.83
N GLU A 107 -9.34 -0.64 20.73
CA GLU A 107 -10.70 -1.17 20.67
C GLU A 107 -10.66 -2.45 19.82
N SER A 108 -11.24 -3.54 20.30
CA SER A 108 -11.08 -4.88 19.71
C SER A 108 -11.54 -5.00 18.26
N ASP A 109 -12.42 -4.11 17.81
CA ASP A 109 -13.01 -4.13 16.47
C ASP A 109 -12.71 -2.87 15.64
N ALA A 110 -11.71 -2.08 16.03
CA ALA A 110 -11.38 -0.83 15.34
C ALA A 110 -11.01 -1.01 13.85
N LEU A 111 -10.56 -2.20 13.44
CA LEU A 111 -10.30 -2.56 12.05
C LEU A 111 -11.51 -3.16 11.31
N ALA A 112 -12.62 -3.44 11.97
CA ALA A 112 -13.77 -4.12 11.35
C ALA A 112 -14.34 -3.37 10.14
N GLY A 113 -14.35 -2.05 10.17
CA GLY A 113 -14.78 -1.20 9.04
C GLY A 113 -13.78 -1.14 7.87
N HIS A 114 -12.56 -1.64 8.06
CA HIS A 114 -11.48 -1.51 7.07
C HIS A 114 -11.32 -2.75 6.18
N LEU A 115 -11.53 -3.97 6.68
CA LEU A 115 -11.56 -5.18 5.89
C LEU A 115 -12.33 -6.31 6.57
N LEU A 116 -11.78 -6.84 7.66
CA LEU A 116 -12.27 -8.05 8.32
C LEU A 116 -12.53 -7.75 9.78
N PRO A 117 -13.70 -8.12 10.32
CA PRO A 117 -13.95 -8.07 11.75
C PRO A 117 -13.13 -9.15 12.49
N GLY A 118 -12.85 -8.91 13.76
CA GLY A 118 -12.30 -9.91 14.66
C GLY A 118 -10.84 -10.30 14.39
N ILE A 119 -9.99 -9.40 13.85
CA ILE A 119 -8.56 -9.67 13.73
C ILE A 119 -7.94 -9.74 15.13
N PRO A 120 -7.41 -10.91 15.56
CA PRO A 120 -6.85 -11.05 16.90
C PRO A 120 -5.55 -10.29 17.07
N THR A 121 -5.28 -9.83 18.29
CA THR A 121 -4.07 -9.09 18.65
C THR A 121 -3.06 -9.94 19.43
N ASP A 122 -3.26 -11.26 19.46
CA ASP A 122 -2.34 -12.17 20.13
C ASP A 122 -0.95 -12.08 19.51
N GLY A 123 0.04 -11.87 20.34
CA GLY A 123 1.43 -11.69 19.91
C GLY A 123 1.82 -10.27 19.50
N VAL A 124 0.86 -9.36 19.27
CA VAL A 124 1.17 -7.95 18.95
C VAL A 124 1.72 -7.24 20.20
N PRO A 125 2.89 -6.58 20.11
CA PRO A 125 3.47 -5.86 21.24
C PRO A 125 2.56 -4.75 21.76
N ARG A 126 2.25 -4.78 23.07
CA ARG A 126 1.32 -3.81 23.68
C ARG A 126 1.80 -2.37 23.63
N GLY A 127 3.10 -2.14 23.51
CA GLY A 127 3.71 -0.82 23.32
C GLY A 127 3.33 -0.13 22.01
N LEU A 128 2.74 -0.86 21.04
CA LEU A 128 2.25 -0.30 19.80
C LEU A 128 0.82 0.29 19.92
N ARG A 129 0.15 0.15 21.06
CA ARG A 129 -1.18 0.70 21.26
C ARG A 129 -1.20 2.20 20.99
N GLY A 130 -2.13 2.67 20.16
CA GLY A 130 -2.31 4.08 19.81
C GLY A 130 -1.27 4.66 18.86
N THR A 131 -0.36 3.84 18.30
CA THR A 131 0.58 4.27 17.25
C THR A 131 -0.04 4.26 15.87
N SER A 132 -1.12 3.52 15.66
CA SER A 132 -1.93 3.51 14.44
C SER A 132 -3.37 3.85 14.79
N ILE A 133 -3.93 4.86 14.12
CA ILE A 133 -5.23 5.45 14.42
C ILE A 133 -6.11 5.34 13.18
N PRO A 134 -7.22 4.59 13.22
CA PRO A 134 -8.10 4.42 12.07
C PRO A 134 -8.98 5.64 11.86
N PHE A 135 -9.34 5.92 10.59
CA PHE A 135 -10.38 6.86 10.20
C PHE A 135 -11.17 6.30 9.02
N HIS A 136 -12.42 6.72 8.86
CA HIS A 136 -13.31 6.23 7.82
C HIS A 136 -13.10 6.97 6.50
N TYR A 137 -13.20 6.23 5.39
CA TYR A 137 -13.10 6.78 4.04
C TYR A 137 -14.24 7.78 3.79
N ASN A 138 -13.94 8.89 3.10
CA ASN A 138 -14.84 10.04 2.88
C ASN A 138 -15.25 10.80 4.16
N ASN A 139 -14.69 10.50 5.33
CA ASN A 139 -14.92 11.25 6.56
C ASN A 139 -13.74 12.20 6.87
N PHE A 140 -13.71 13.33 6.17
CA PHE A 140 -12.62 14.30 6.33
C PHE A 140 -12.59 14.93 7.73
N ASP A 141 -13.75 15.18 8.35
CA ASP A 141 -13.82 15.79 9.66
C ASP A 141 -13.19 14.90 10.74
N GLU A 142 -13.41 13.60 10.67
CA GLU A 142 -12.76 12.62 11.55
C GLU A 142 -11.22 12.66 11.40
N LEU A 143 -10.71 12.65 10.14
CA LEU A 143 -9.29 12.76 9.88
C LEU A 143 -8.72 14.09 10.40
N PHE A 144 -9.41 15.18 10.17
CA PHE A 144 -9.00 16.52 10.64
C PHE A 144 -8.90 16.57 12.18
N ASP A 145 -9.86 15.97 12.88
CA ASP A 145 -9.84 15.83 14.32
C ASP A 145 -8.66 14.99 14.83
N ILE A 146 -8.38 13.87 14.16
CA ILE A 146 -7.21 13.01 14.46
C ILE A 146 -5.93 13.82 14.33
N VAL A 147 -5.75 14.53 13.23
CA VAL A 147 -4.55 15.35 12.97
C VAL A 147 -4.38 16.42 14.04
N ASN A 148 -5.45 17.11 14.43
CA ASN A 148 -5.38 18.14 15.46
C ASN A 148 -5.05 17.60 16.87
N LYS A 149 -5.53 16.39 17.18
CA LYS A 149 -5.28 15.73 18.49
C LYS A 149 -3.92 15.03 18.57
N ASN A 150 -3.24 14.82 17.43
CA ASN A 150 -1.99 14.06 17.35
C ASN A 150 -0.90 14.85 16.60
N PRO A 151 -0.23 15.82 17.25
CA PRO A 151 0.84 16.60 16.62
C PRO A 151 2.08 15.76 16.24
N ASP A 152 2.18 14.56 16.79
CA ASP A 152 3.19 13.53 16.52
C ASP A 152 2.79 12.55 15.41
N LEU A 153 1.86 12.94 14.53
CA LEU A 153 1.47 12.14 13.37
C LEU A 153 2.56 12.20 12.29
N ALA A 154 3.12 11.03 11.97
CA ALA A 154 4.16 10.85 10.95
C ALA A 154 3.56 10.78 9.54
N ALA A 155 2.46 10.05 9.39
CA ALA A 155 1.85 9.79 8.10
C ALA A 155 0.33 9.69 8.15
N ILE A 156 -0.30 10.01 7.02
CA ILE A 156 -1.65 9.57 6.66
C ILE A 156 -1.47 8.50 5.59
N LYS A 157 -1.97 7.29 5.87
CA LYS A 157 -1.85 6.16 4.98
C LYS A 157 -3.23 5.62 4.61
N MET A 158 -3.51 5.52 3.30
CA MET A 158 -4.83 5.11 2.86
C MET A 158 -4.83 4.43 1.48
N GLU A 159 -5.85 3.65 1.19
CA GLU A 159 -6.18 3.24 -0.17
C GLU A 159 -6.83 4.43 -0.91
N VAL A 160 -6.50 4.61 -2.20
CA VAL A 160 -7.08 5.70 -3.03
C VAL A 160 -8.58 5.49 -3.22
N CYS A 161 -8.98 4.26 -3.43
CA CYS A 161 -10.37 3.83 -3.54
C CYS A 161 -10.45 2.36 -3.15
N ARG A 162 -11.53 1.97 -2.50
CA ARG A 162 -11.77 0.58 -2.17
C ARG A 162 -13.15 0.11 -2.62
N ASN A 163 -14.17 0.46 -1.89
CA ASN A 163 -15.56 0.08 -2.19
C ASN A 163 -16.32 1.22 -2.89
N PHE A 164 -15.89 2.45 -2.64
CA PHE A 164 -16.48 3.68 -3.14
C PHE A 164 -15.37 4.61 -3.63
N GLY A 165 -15.69 5.47 -4.60
CA GLY A 165 -14.81 6.55 -5.01
C GLY A 165 -14.75 7.68 -3.97
N PRO A 166 -13.79 8.61 -4.11
CA PRO A 166 -13.73 9.80 -3.28
C PRO A 166 -14.91 10.73 -3.57
N GLU A 167 -15.54 11.24 -2.53
CA GLU A 167 -16.63 12.20 -2.57
C GLU A 167 -16.12 13.59 -2.14
N ASP A 168 -16.80 14.66 -2.57
CA ASP A 168 -16.54 16.03 -2.13
C ASP A 168 -15.06 16.46 -2.12
N ASN A 169 -14.30 16.05 -3.13
CA ASN A 169 -12.87 16.30 -3.25
C ASN A 169 -12.05 15.74 -2.05
N PHE A 170 -12.47 14.63 -1.47
CA PHE A 170 -11.86 14.04 -0.29
C PHE A 170 -10.33 13.86 -0.40
N LEU A 171 -9.84 13.26 -1.48
CA LEU A 171 -8.40 13.05 -1.67
C LEU A 171 -7.62 14.37 -1.73
N GLN A 172 -8.17 15.39 -2.38
CA GLN A 172 -7.54 16.71 -2.44
C GLN A 172 -7.50 17.39 -1.06
N LYS A 173 -8.57 17.26 -0.28
CA LYS A 173 -8.61 17.76 1.10
C LYS A 173 -7.56 17.06 1.97
N VAL A 174 -7.42 15.74 1.83
CA VAL A 174 -6.39 14.95 2.54
C VAL A 174 -4.99 15.38 2.15
N ARG A 175 -4.71 15.56 0.84
CA ARG A 175 -3.41 16.04 0.35
C ARG A 175 -3.07 17.42 0.90
N ASN A 176 -4.03 18.34 0.85
CA ASN A 176 -3.85 19.71 1.34
C ASN A 176 -3.54 19.71 2.86
N LEU A 177 -4.30 18.94 3.64
CA LEU A 177 -4.07 18.80 5.08
C LEU A 177 -2.69 18.20 5.38
N ALA A 178 -2.30 17.16 4.67
CA ALA A 178 -0.99 16.53 4.82
C ALA A 178 0.15 17.52 4.53
N THR A 179 0.04 18.29 3.45
CA THR A 179 1.02 19.32 3.07
C THR A 179 1.10 20.44 4.12
N GLU A 180 -0.04 20.96 4.55
CA GLU A 180 -0.12 22.04 5.55
C GLU A 180 0.53 21.65 6.89
N ARG A 181 0.36 20.41 7.29
CA ARG A 181 0.83 19.89 8.59
C ARG A 181 2.20 19.19 8.52
N GLY A 182 2.82 19.12 7.33
CA GLY A 182 4.08 18.41 7.14
C GLY A 182 3.98 16.91 7.49
N ILE A 183 2.87 16.29 7.09
CA ILE A 183 2.58 14.86 7.31
C ILE A 183 2.78 14.13 5.98
N VAL A 184 3.45 12.98 6.02
CA VAL A 184 3.68 12.15 4.83
C VAL A 184 2.36 11.51 4.37
N LEU A 185 1.96 11.73 3.12
CA LEU A 185 0.80 11.06 2.53
C LEU A 185 1.26 9.80 1.77
N ILE A 186 0.71 8.65 2.14
CA ILE A 186 1.02 7.35 1.55
C ILE A 186 -0.23 6.76 0.93
N PHE A 187 -0.21 6.50 -0.38
CA PHE A 187 -1.26 5.76 -1.04
C PHE A 187 -0.91 4.27 -1.19
N ASP A 188 -1.80 3.42 -0.71
CA ASP A 188 -1.72 1.97 -0.91
C ASP A 188 -2.45 1.60 -2.21
N GLU A 189 -1.67 1.40 -3.25
CA GLU A 189 -2.12 0.99 -4.58
C GLU A 189 -1.96 -0.53 -4.82
N CYS A 190 -1.74 -1.30 -3.76
CA CYS A 190 -1.60 -2.76 -3.87
C CYS A 190 -2.80 -3.41 -4.57
N THR A 191 -4.00 -2.87 -4.37
CA THR A 191 -5.24 -3.39 -4.97
C THR A 191 -5.65 -2.62 -6.22
N SER A 192 -5.43 -1.33 -6.25
CA SER A 192 -5.92 -0.40 -7.30
C SER A 192 -4.93 -0.17 -8.44
N GLY A 193 -3.65 -0.28 -8.19
CA GLY A 193 -2.61 -0.01 -9.19
C GLY A 193 -2.69 -0.90 -10.43
N PHE A 194 -2.46 -0.31 -11.59
CA PHE A 194 -2.46 -0.97 -12.91
C PHE A 194 -3.79 -1.62 -13.31
N ARG A 195 -4.94 -1.10 -12.83
CA ARG A 195 -6.26 -1.62 -13.21
C ARG A 195 -7.05 -0.67 -14.08
N GLU A 196 -7.35 0.52 -13.56
CA GLU A 196 -8.08 1.55 -14.32
C GLU A 196 -7.14 2.54 -15.00
N THR A 197 -5.93 2.69 -14.48
CA THR A 197 -4.89 3.58 -15.00
C THR A 197 -3.61 2.80 -15.22
N PHE A 198 -2.77 3.24 -16.15
CA PHE A 198 -1.43 2.68 -16.30
C PHE A 198 -0.47 3.31 -15.29
N GLY A 199 -0.52 2.81 -14.07
CA GLY A 199 0.13 3.34 -12.88
C GLY A 199 -0.81 3.30 -11.68
N GLY A 200 -0.72 4.28 -10.78
CA GLY A 200 -1.61 4.41 -9.62
C GLY A 200 -2.99 4.96 -9.98
N LEU A 201 -4.00 4.51 -9.27
CA LEU A 201 -5.37 5.04 -9.42
C LEU A 201 -5.46 6.53 -9.06
N TYR A 202 -4.55 7.04 -8.23
CA TYR A 202 -4.46 8.46 -7.87
C TYR A 202 -4.33 9.37 -9.12
N LEU A 203 -3.80 8.86 -10.24
CA LEU A 203 -3.69 9.59 -11.51
C LEU A 203 -5.06 10.02 -12.04
N LYS A 204 -6.09 9.19 -11.85
CA LYS A 204 -7.48 9.52 -12.22
C LYS A 204 -8.02 10.75 -11.50
N TYR A 205 -7.55 10.97 -10.27
CA TYR A 205 -8.01 12.06 -9.41
C TYR A 205 -7.05 13.26 -9.37
N GLY A 206 -5.89 13.14 -9.98
CA GLY A 206 -4.89 14.22 -10.02
C GLY A 206 -4.33 14.59 -8.65
N VAL A 207 -4.21 13.63 -7.73
CA VAL A 207 -3.71 13.86 -6.37
C VAL A 207 -2.46 13.02 -6.13
N GLU A 208 -1.31 13.63 -6.08
CA GLU A 208 -0.02 12.96 -5.88
C GLU A 208 0.27 12.72 -4.39
N PRO A 209 0.67 11.48 -4.00
CA PRO A 209 1.17 11.19 -2.66
C PRO A 209 2.65 11.56 -2.51
N ASP A 210 3.17 11.40 -1.29
CA ASP A 210 4.61 11.44 -1.03
C ASP A 210 5.25 10.05 -1.19
N MET A 211 4.46 8.99 -1.05
CA MET A 211 4.83 7.59 -1.36
C MET A 211 3.62 6.81 -1.88
N ALA A 212 3.87 5.88 -2.79
CA ALA A 212 2.85 4.93 -3.25
C ALA A 212 3.39 3.50 -3.22
N ILE A 213 2.49 2.53 -2.98
CA ILE A 213 2.83 1.11 -2.93
C ILE A 213 2.10 0.39 -4.04
N PHE A 214 2.84 -0.35 -4.86
CA PHE A 214 2.31 -1.19 -5.93
C PHE A 214 2.62 -2.65 -5.66
N SER A 215 1.65 -3.54 -5.89
CA SER A 215 1.77 -4.98 -5.69
C SER A 215 0.80 -5.73 -6.59
N LYS A 216 0.43 -6.95 -6.23
CA LYS A 216 -0.58 -7.78 -6.91
C LYS A 216 -0.38 -7.83 -8.43
N THR A 217 -1.07 -6.95 -9.16
CA THR A 217 -1.00 -6.83 -10.63
C THR A 217 0.43 -6.65 -11.13
N LEU A 218 1.28 -5.94 -10.39
CA LEU A 218 2.68 -5.70 -10.76
C LEU A 218 3.45 -6.99 -11.03
N GLY A 219 3.16 -8.07 -10.29
CA GLY A 219 3.86 -9.35 -10.39
C GLY A 219 3.09 -10.44 -11.13
N ASN A 220 1.81 -10.21 -11.46
CA ASN A 220 0.91 -11.23 -12.04
C ASN A 220 1.05 -12.62 -11.41
N GLY A 221 0.97 -12.69 -10.07
CA GLY A 221 1.10 -13.92 -9.28
C GLY A 221 2.47 -14.14 -8.66
N TYR A 222 3.53 -13.54 -9.18
CA TYR A 222 4.83 -13.54 -8.53
C TYR A 222 4.91 -12.50 -7.40
N GLY A 223 5.62 -12.85 -6.33
CA GLY A 223 5.73 -12.03 -5.13
C GLY A 223 6.68 -10.85 -5.32
N ILE A 224 6.16 -9.72 -5.77
CA ILE A 224 6.89 -8.46 -5.89
C ILE A 224 6.00 -7.28 -5.46
N CYS A 225 6.60 -6.32 -4.77
CA CYS A 225 6.00 -5.02 -4.46
C CYS A 225 7.03 -3.93 -4.70
N ALA A 226 6.56 -2.77 -5.13
CA ALA A 226 7.34 -1.55 -5.25
C ALA A 226 6.79 -0.47 -4.32
N VAL A 227 7.69 0.12 -3.54
CA VAL A 227 7.47 1.37 -2.79
C VAL A 227 8.14 2.46 -3.60
N VAL A 228 7.38 3.42 -4.05
CA VAL A 228 7.80 4.53 -4.89
C VAL A 228 7.75 5.82 -4.10
#